data_af519e770993bd99b21678a15ab74bdd
#
_entry.id   af519e770993bd99b21678a15ab74bdd
#
_cell.length_a   1.000
_cell.length_b   1.000
_cell.length_c   1.000
_cell.angle_alpha   90.00
_cell.angle_beta   90.00
_cell.angle_gamma   90.00
#
_symmetry.space_group_name_H-M   'P 1'
#
loop_
_entity.id
_entity.type
_entity.pdbx_description
1 polymer ?
#
loop_
_entity_poly.entity_id
_entity_poly.type
_entity_poly.pdbx_seq_one_letter_code
_entity_poly.pdbx_strand_id
1 'polypeptide(L)'
;MLTKAFAVSGVSFLLTLSSAVAQAPSAATATPVNPANEIIAPHQHAPRRIAGFRPDRVRGNVTVSDSTNWSGYAVTGSSFTYAKGSWIEPTVNCKTTPSTYAAFWVGIDGWNSNSVEQTGTDSDCSGKNPSYYAWYEFYPNPSYEITSVPISPGNKISAEVSYSGSEFTITLTNETTGKSYSKSSKVSGAARSSAEWI
;
A
#
# COMPACT_ATOMS: atom_id res chain seq x y z
N MET A 1 -57.18 43.98 -44.92
CA MET A 1 -55.85 43.39 -44.65
C MET A 1 -56.01 42.37 -43.57
N LEU A 2 -55.91 41.08 -43.90
CA LEU A 2 -56.09 39.97 -42.98
C LEU A 2 -54.68 39.57 -42.43
N THR A 3 -54.51 39.64 -41.12
CA THR A 3 -53.31 39.14 -40.46
C THR A 3 -53.62 37.74 -39.91
N LYS A 4 -52.96 36.71 -40.45
CA LYS A 4 -53.04 35.33 -39.94
C LYS A 4 -52.04 35.15 -38.77
N ALA A 5 -52.55 34.72 -37.62
CA ALA A 5 -51.75 34.27 -36.48
C ALA A 5 -51.44 32.75 -36.65
N PHE A 6 -50.17 32.37 -36.59
CA PHE A 6 -49.79 30.98 -36.51
C PHE A 6 -49.59 30.61 -35.05
N ALA A 7 -50.32 29.58 -34.59
CA ALA A 7 -50.08 28.95 -33.30
C ALA A 7 -48.94 27.91 -33.41
N VAL A 8 -47.90 28.09 -32.62
CA VAL A 8 -46.82 27.10 -32.48
C VAL A 8 -47.12 26.23 -31.26
N SER A 9 -47.46 24.96 -31.51
CA SER A 9 -47.60 23.95 -30.44
C SER A 9 -46.21 23.59 -29.91
N GLY A 10 -45.91 24.02 -28.67
CA GLY A 10 -44.75 23.61 -27.96
C GLY A 10 -44.90 22.17 -27.39
N VAL A 11 -44.07 21.26 -27.85
CA VAL A 11 -43.93 19.92 -27.25
C VAL A 11 -42.94 20.05 -26.11
N SER A 12 -43.41 19.98 -24.86
CA SER A 12 -42.56 19.91 -23.67
C SER A 12 -42.01 18.50 -23.53
N PHE A 13 -40.70 18.34 -23.77
CA PHE A 13 -39.96 17.13 -23.37
C PHE A 13 -39.59 17.26 -21.89
N LEU A 14 -40.23 16.45 -21.03
CA LEU A 14 -39.74 16.23 -19.67
C LEU A 14 -38.51 15.31 -19.75
N LEU A 15 -37.31 15.86 -19.54
CA LEU A 15 -36.12 15.06 -19.23
C LEU A 15 -36.20 14.62 -17.77
N THR A 16 -36.46 13.33 -17.53
CA THR A 16 -36.25 12.72 -16.23
C THR A 16 -34.76 12.43 -16.06
N LEU A 17 -34.05 13.22 -15.27
CA LEU A 17 -32.72 12.90 -14.82
C LEU A 17 -32.81 11.74 -13.81
N SER A 18 -32.49 10.53 -14.24
CA SER A 18 -32.24 9.40 -13.34
C SER A 18 -30.85 9.57 -12.73
N SER A 19 -30.78 9.98 -11.46
CA SER A 19 -29.55 9.99 -10.68
C SER A 19 -29.15 8.55 -10.36
N ALA A 20 -28.21 7.99 -11.13
CA ALA A 20 -27.56 6.75 -10.75
C ALA A 20 -26.64 7.04 -9.55
N VAL A 21 -27.09 6.68 -8.37
CA VAL A 21 -26.22 6.64 -7.18
C VAL A 21 -25.26 5.48 -7.39
N ALA A 22 -24.00 5.78 -7.69
CA ALA A 22 -22.95 4.79 -7.69
C ALA A 22 -22.79 4.28 -6.26
N GLN A 23 -23.18 3.04 -6.01
CA GLN A 23 -22.99 2.36 -4.75
C GLN A 23 -21.49 2.09 -4.59
N ALA A 24 -20.88 2.64 -3.54
CA ALA A 24 -19.51 2.33 -3.20
C ALA A 24 -19.37 0.81 -3.01
N PRO A 25 -18.27 0.19 -3.49
CA PRO A 25 -18.06 -1.23 -3.27
C PRO A 25 -18.09 -1.51 -1.77
N SER A 26 -18.94 -2.46 -1.38
CA SER A 26 -19.04 -2.96 0.00
C SER A 26 -17.67 -3.41 0.45
N ALA A 27 -17.16 -2.84 1.55
CA ALA A 27 -15.93 -3.29 2.16
C ALA A 27 -16.05 -4.79 2.40
N ALA A 28 -15.15 -5.57 1.77
CA ALA A 28 -15.07 -6.99 2.03
C ALA A 28 -14.81 -7.17 3.53
N THR A 29 -15.70 -7.87 4.22
CA THR A 29 -15.57 -8.17 5.64
C THR A 29 -14.33 -9.04 5.79
N ALA A 30 -13.23 -8.48 6.34
CA ALA A 30 -12.02 -9.22 6.60
C ALA A 30 -12.34 -10.35 7.58
N THR A 31 -12.11 -11.58 7.16
CA THR A 31 -12.24 -12.76 8.05
C THR A 31 -11.18 -12.63 9.14
N PRO A 32 -11.50 -12.73 10.43
CA PRO A 32 -10.50 -12.70 11.49
C PRO A 32 -9.50 -13.83 11.28
N VAL A 33 -8.25 -13.52 11.03
CA VAL A 33 -7.18 -14.52 10.94
C VAL A 33 -6.80 -14.92 12.37
N ASN A 34 -6.85 -16.21 12.67
CA ASN A 34 -6.38 -16.74 13.94
C ASN A 34 -4.86 -16.54 14.05
N PRO A 35 -4.34 -15.79 15.05
CA PRO A 35 -2.91 -15.53 15.16
C PRO A 35 -2.04 -16.79 15.30
N ALA A 36 -2.61 -17.93 15.65
CA ALA A 36 -1.89 -19.20 15.73
C ALA A 36 -1.48 -19.79 14.36
N ASN A 37 -1.94 -19.22 13.23
CA ASN A 37 -1.67 -19.71 11.88
C ASN A 37 -0.90 -18.68 11.02
N GLU A 38 -0.32 -17.65 11.62
CA GLU A 38 0.48 -16.68 10.88
C GLU A 38 1.83 -17.28 10.50
N ILE A 39 2.17 -17.23 9.22
CA ILE A 39 3.44 -17.72 8.69
C ILE A 39 4.44 -16.57 8.71
N ILE A 40 5.58 -16.78 9.37
CA ILE A 40 6.66 -15.79 9.36
C ILE A 40 7.17 -15.65 7.92
N ALA A 41 7.30 -14.42 7.45
CA ALA A 41 7.78 -14.14 6.11
C ALA A 41 9.20 -14.68 5.92
N PRO A 42 9.56 -15.20 4.71
CA PRO A 42 10.89 -15.73 4.43
C PRO A 42 12.00 -14.75 4.74
N HIS A 43 11.80 -13.47 4.48
CA HIS A 43 12.71 -12.40 4.85
C HIS A 43 12.08 -11.49 5.89
N GLN A 44 12.84 -11.22 6.97
CA GLN A 44 12.41 -10.29 8.00
C GLN A 44 12.76 -8.86 7.58
N HIS A 45 11.77 -7.99 7.53
CA HIS A 45 11.94 -6.60 7.11
C HIS A 45 12.27 -5.65 8.25
N ALA A 46 12.17 -6.10 9.50
CA ALA A 46 12.47 -5.32 10.70
C ALA A 46 13.96 -5.35 11.08
N PRO A 47 14.42 -4.34 11.79
CA PRO A 47 13.92 -2.99 11.88
C PRO A 47 14.38 -2.21 10.65
N ARG A 48 13.44 -1.78 9.81
CA ARG A 48 13.75 -1.00 8.61
C ARG A 48 13.91 0.48 8.92
N ARG A 49 14.56 0.80 10.05
CA ARG A 49 15.11 2.15 10.16
C ARG A 49 16.01 2.40 8.95
N ILE A 50 15.87 3.57 8.36
CA ILE A 50 16.79 3.98 7.31
C ILE A 50 18.22 3.80 7.82
N ALA A 51 19.00 2.96 7.14
CA ALA A 51 20.37 2.66 7.51
C ALA A 51 21.34 3.34 6.55
N GLY A 52 22.53 3.69 7.05
CA GLY A 52 23.57 4.33 6.25
C GLY A 52 23.18 5.71 5.73
N PHE A 53 22.25 6.39 6.42
CA PHE A 53 21.75 7.69 6.03
C PHE A 53 22.86 8.74 5.98
N ARG A 54 23.05 9.33 4.79
CA ARG A 54 23.87 10.52 4.57
C ARG A 54 23.01 11.56 3.86
N PRO A 55 22.65 12.67 4.49
CA PRO A 55 21.99 13.77 3.82
C PRO A 55 22.96 14.40 2.83
N ASP A 56 22.68 14.32 1.56
CA ASP A 56 23.63 14.71 0.51
C ASP A 56 23.30 16.06 -0.12
N ARG A 57 22.03 16.33 -0.40
CA ARG A 57 21.65 17.55 -1.13
C ARG A 57 20.22 17.94 -0.86
N VAL A 58 19.99 19.23 -0.69
CA VAL A 58 18.65 19.82 -0.68
C VAL A 58 18.34 20.36 -2.07
N ARG A 59 17.26 19.86 -2.69
CA ARG A 59 16.70 20.42 -3.93
C ARG A 59 15.28 20.92 -3.66
N GLY A 60 15.12 22.22 -3.50
CA GLY A 60 13.84 22.80 -3.08
C GLY A 60 13.47 22.29 -1.68
N ASN A 61 12.30 21.66 -1.54
CA ASN A 61 11.81 21.08 -0.28
C ASN A 61 12.14 19.59 -0.12
N VAL A 62 12.97 19.02 -1.00
CA VAL A 62 13.35 17.61 -0.97
C VAL A 62 14.80 17.46 -0.56
N THR A 63 15.07 16.70 0.47
CA THR A 63 16.42 16.26 0.83
C THR A 63 16.69 14.93 0.14
N VAL A 64 17.73 14.88 -0.69
CA VAL A 64 18.22 13.62 -1.25
C VAL A 64 19.22 13.03 -0.26
N SER A 65 19.14 11.74 -0.03
CA SER A 65 19.97 11.06 0.96
C SER A 65 20.31 9.65 0.47
N ASP A 66 21.52 9.19 0.80
CA ASP A 66 21.90 7.81 0.55
C ASP A 66 21.39 6.93 1.69
N SER A 67 20.94 5.75 1.35
CA SER A 67 20.58 4.69 2.29
C SER A 67 21.10 3.34 1.79
N THR A 68 21.41 2.45 2.70
CA THR A 68 21.89 1.09 2.37
C THR A 68 20.76 0.07 2.28
N ASN A 69 19.53 0.46 2.62
CA ASN A 69 18.39 -0.47 2.68
C ASN A 69 17.07 0.12 2.15
N TRP A 70 16.97 1.42 1.93
CA TRP A 70 15.78 2.06 1.37
C TRP A 70 16.10 2.77 0.05
N SER A 71 15.19 2.64 -0.91
CA SER A 71 15.23 3.38 -2.17
C SER A 71 13.82 3.83 -2.51
N GLY A 72 13.47 5.08 -2.20
CA GLY A 72 12.12 5.59 -2.38
C GLY A 72 11.93 6.97 -1.80
N TYR A 73 10.76 7.20 -1.22
CA TYR A 73 10.38 8.48 -0.64
C TYR A 73 9.92 8.30 0.79
N ALA A 74 10.31 9.23 1.65
CA ALA A 74 9.77 9.35 3.00
C ALA A 74 9.41 10.81 3.29
N VAL A 75 8.29 11.00 3.97
CA VAL A 75 7.87 12.29 4.51
C VAL A 75 7.97 12.21 6.03
N THR A 76 8.68 13.15 6.63
CA THR A 76 8.81 13.25 8.09
C THR A 76 7.92 14.36 8.64
N GLY A 77 7.41 14.18 9.85
CA GLY A 77 6.51 15.11 10.50
C GLY A 77 5.95 14.54 11.80
N SER A 78 4.67 14.74 12.03
CA SER A 78 3.99 14.19 13.19
C SER A 78 2.56 13.79 12.85
N SER A 79 2.06 12.81 13.62
CA SER A 79 0.65 12.39 13.56
C SER A 79 0.20 11.88 12.19
N PHE A 80 1.08 11.21 11.43
CA PHE A 80 0.66 10.54 10.22
C PHE A 80 -0.40 9.50 10.55
N THR A 81 -1.45 9.47 9.73
CA THR A 81 -2.59 8.56 9.90
C THR A 81 -2.83 7.71 8.67
N TYR A 82 -2.06 7.92 7.60
CA TYR A 82 -2.32 7.28 6.33
C TYR A 82 -1.10 7.27 5.42
N ALA A 83 -0.81 6.10 4.83
CA ALA A 83 0.12 5.92 3.73
C ALA A 83 -0.48 4.92 2.74
N LYS A 84 -0.48 5.24 1.44
CA LYS A 84 -1.01 4.37 0.38
C LYS A 84 -0.16 4.46 -0.86
N GLY A 85 0.05 3.31 -1.50
CA GLY A 85 0.76 3.23 -2.77
C GLY A 85 0.19 2.12 -3.65
N SER A 86 0.58 2.14 -4.91
CA SER A 86 0.29 1.05 -5.84
C SER A 86 1.44 0.90 -6.83
N TRP A 87 1.70 -0.34 -7.23
CA TRP A 87 2.76 -0.68 -8.17
C TRP A 87 2.37 -1.89 -9.02
N ILE A 88 3.16 -2.12 -10.05
CA ILE A 88 3.12 -3.37 -10.80
C ILE A 88 4.26 -4.24 -10.28
N GLU A 89 3.94 -5.45 -9.83
CA GLU A 89 4.95 -6.40 -9.33
C GLU A 89 5.99 -6.69 -10.40
N PRO A 90 7.27 -6.38 -10.16
CA PRO A 90 8.30 -6.55 -11.18
C PRO A 90 8.70 -8.01 -11.34
N THR A 91 9.22 -8.35 -12.53
CA THR A 91 9.83 -9.65 -12.78
C THR A 91 11.29 -9.63 -12.38
N VAL A 92 11.73 -10.57 -11.54
CA VAL A 92 13.14 -10.73 -11.20
C VAL A 92 13.87 -11.67 -12.16
N ASN A 93 15.15 -11.43 -12.37
CA ASN A 93 16.01 -12.28 -13.19
C ASN A 93 17.04 -13.03 -12.33
N CYS A 94 16.62 -14.09 -11.69
CA CYS A 94 17.43 -14.90 -10.80
C CYS A 94 18.62 -15.62 -11.47
N LYS A 95 18.69 -15.61 -12.79
CA LYS A 95 19.87 -16.14 -13.50
C LYS A 95 21.05 -15.15 -13.44
N THR A 96 20.77 -13.85 -13.47
CA THR A 96 21.79 -12.81 -13.43
C THR A 96 22.07 -12.31 -12.02
N THR A 97 21.06 -12.34 -11.15
CA THR A 97 21.15 -11.89 -9.74
C THR A 97 20.64 -12.98 -8.80
N PRO A 98 21.34 -14.12 -8.67
CA PRO A 98 20.92 -15.17 -7.75
C PRO A 98 21.08 -14.71 -6.29
N SER A 99 20.19 -15.21 -5.42
CA SER A 99 20.22 -14.92 -3.97
C SER A 99 20.18 -13.42 -3.65
N THR A 100 19.29 -12.70 -4.33
CA THR A 100 19.01 -11.28 -4.09
C THR A 100 17.55 -11.08 -3.69
N TYR A 101 17.28 -9.99 -2.99
CA TYR A 101 15.98 -9.69 -2.39
C TYR A 101 15.58 -8.28 -2.72
N ALA A 102 14.30 -8.08 -3.05
CA ALA A 102 13.73 -6.77 -3.28
C ALA A 102 12.31 -6.71 -2.71
N ALA A 103 12.03 -5.72 -1.89
CA ALA A 103 10.72 -5.48 -1.33
C ALA A 103 10.17 -4.13 -1.78
N PHE A 104 8.85 -4.06 -1.98
CA PHE A 104 8.11 -2.85 -2.32
C PHE A 104 7.02 -2.66 -1.27
N TRP A 105 6.99 -1.50 -0.59
CA TRP A 105 6.05 -1.31 0.51
C TRP A 105 5.61 0.13 0.74
N VAL A 106 4.57 0.26 1.51
CA VAL A 106 4.17 1.51 2.16
C VAL A 106 4.17 1.31 3.67
N GLY A 107 4.48 2.36 4.42
CA GLY A 107 4.51 2.28 5.87
C GLY A 107 4.27 3.61 6.57
N ILE A 108 4.06 3.51 7.86
CA ILE A 108 4.09 4.60 8.83
C ILE A 108 5.18 4.26 9.84
N ASP A 109 5.96 5.27 10.24
CA ASP A 109 7.13 5.13 11.12
C ASP A 109 8.35 4.48 10.44
N GLY A 110 9.38 4.13 11.19
CA GLY A 110 10.63 3.53 10.67
C GLY A 110 11.75 4.50 10.33
N TRP A 111 11.47 5.79 10.09
CA TRP A 111 12.52 6.77 9.83
C TRP A 111 13.28 7.15 11.10
N ASN A 112 12.58 7.63 12.13
CA ASN A 112 13.15 8.10 13.40
C ASN A 112 12.47 7.47 14.62
N SER A 113 11.69 6.42 14.45
CA SER A 113 10.95 5.72 15.50
C SER A 113 11.49 4.34 15.75
N ASN A 114 11.04 3.71 16.82
CA ASN A 114 11.36 2.33 17.18
C ASN A 114 10.25 1.35 16.80
N SER A 115 9.24 1.81 16.06
CA SER A 115 8.20 0.99 15.45
C SER A 115 8.18 1.24 13.94
N VAL A 116 7.55 0.34 13.22
CA VAL A 116 7.14 0.53 11.83
C VAL A 116 5.92 -0.34 11.56
N GLU A 117 4.93 0.24 10.95
CA GLU A 117 3.70 -0.40 10.55
C GLU A 117 3.64 -0.36 9.02
N GLN A 118 3.82 -1.52 8.38
CA GLN A 118 4.08 -1.57 6.95
C GLN A 118 3.49 -2.83 6.30
N THR A 119 3.24 -2.75 4.99
CA THR A 119 2.81 -3.89 4.18
C THR A 119 3.27 -3.72 2.74
N GLY A 120 3.57 -4.84 2.10
CA GLY A 120 4.11 -4.84 0.75
C GLY A 120 4.24 -6.21 0.13
N THR A 121 5.06 -6.26 -0.90
CA THR A 121 5.40 -7.48 -1.64
C THR A 121 6.90 -7.63 -1.75
N ASP A 122 7.35 -8.87 -1.86
CA ASP A 122 8.72 -9.21 -2.17
C ASP A 122 8.81 -9.87 -3.55
N SER A 123 9.90 -9.54 -4.25
CA SER A 123 10.36 -10.15 -5.48
C SER A 123 11.77 -10.68 -5.26
N ASP A 124 11.88 -11.92 -4.84
CA ASP A 124 13.11 -12.51 -4.34
C ASP A 124 13.70 -13.56 -5.28
N CYS A 125 15.00 -13.78 -5.13
CA CYS A 125 15.70 -14.89 -5.75
C CYS A 125 16.27 -15.82 -4.68
N SER A 126 15.65 -16.98 -4.49
CA SER A 126 16.22 -18.07 -3.71
C SER A 126 17.14 -18.92 -4.60
N GLY A 127 18.43 -18.60 -4.61
CA GLY A 127 19.33 -19.07 -5.63
C GLY A 127 18.90 -18.59 -7.02
N LYS A 128 18.61 -19.51 -7.95
CA LYS A 128 18.15 -19.17 -9.30
C LYS A 128 16.61 -19.21 -9.44
N ASN A 129 15.88 -19.44 -8.36
CA ASN A 129 14.44 -19.61 -8.37
C ASN A 129 13.77 -18.31 -7.89
N PRO A 130 12.86 -17.70 -8.67
CA PRO A 130 12.11 -16.54 -8.23
C PRO A 130 11.05 -16.94 -7.18
N SER A 131 10.84 -16.07 -6.21
CA SER A 131 9.80 -16.17 -5.20
C SER A 131 9.11 -14.83 -5.05
N TYR A 132 7.77 -14.84 -5.00
CA TYR A 132 6.95 -13.65 -4.88
C TYR A 132 5.92 -13.89 -3.79
N TYR A 133 5.80 -12.98 -2.83
CA TYR A 133 4.82 -13.08 -1.77
C TYR A 133 4.42 -11.70 -1.24
N ALA A 134 3.22 -11.62 -0.67
CA ALA A 134 2.74 -10.47 0.07
C ALA A 134 3.09 -10.64 1.55
N TRP A 135 3.29 -9.52 2.26
CA TRP A 135 3.63 -9.54 3.67
C TRP A 135 3.11 -8.30 4.40
N TYR A 136 3.06 -8.38 5.73
CA TYR A 136 2.82 -7.23 6.61
C TYR A 136 3.69 -7.32 7.85
N GLU A 137 3.87 -6.18 8.51
CA GLU A 137 4.63 -6.07 9.74
C GLU A 137 4.06 -4.99 10.65
N PHE A 138 3.99 -5.29 11.95
CA PHE A 138 3.78 -4.35 13.03
C PHE A 138 4.96 -4.49 13.99
N TYR A 139 6.10 -3.87 13.64
CA TYR A 139 7.31 -3.98 14.44
C TYR A 139 7.07 -3.43 15.88
N PRO A 140 7.52 -4.11 16.96
CA PRO A 140 8.61 -5.10 16.98
C PRO A 140 8.23 -6.57 16.72
N ASN A 141 7.00 -6.87 16.34
CA ASN A 141 6.68 -8.23 15.89
C ASN A 141 7.41 -8.52 14.55
N PRO A 142 7.69 -9.80 14.24
CA PRO A 142 8.24 -10.16 12.95
C PRO A 142 7.28 -9.84 11.81
N SER A 143 7.77 -9.77 10.59
CA SER A 143 6.93 -9.72 9.40
C SER A 143 6.30 -11.09 9.12
N TYR A 144 5.06 -11.08 8.64
CA TYR A 144 4.26 -12.26 8.34
C TYR A 144 3.86 -12.31 6.87
N GLU A 145 3.91 -13.50 6.27
CA GLU A 145 3.46 -13.73 4.92
C GLU A 145 1.92 -13.70 4.83
N ILE A 146 1.39 -13.06 3.80
CA ILE A 146 -0.04 -13.05 3.47
C ILE A 146 -0.31 -14.11 2.40
N THR A 147 -0.50 -15.35 2.81
CA THR A 147 -0.69 -16.49 1.90
C THR A 147 -2.01 -16.47 1.13
N SER A 148 -3.01 -15.71 1.64
CA SER A 148 -4.33 -15.58 0.99
C SER A 148 -4.33 -14.66 -0.24
N VAL A 149 -3.24 -13.89 -0.46
CA VAL A 149 -3.08 -12.98 -1.59
C VAL A 149 -1.86 -13.39 -2.40
N PRO A 150 -2.00 -14.37 -3.32
CA PRO A 150 -0.89 -14.82 -4.16
C PRO A 150 -0.38 -13.69 -5.04
N ILE A 151 0.94 -13.58 -5.16
CA ILE A 151 1.64 -12.57 -5.95
C ILE A 151 2.34 -13.22 -7.13
N SER A 152 2.27 -12.55 -8.28
CA SER A 152 2.98 -12.93 -9.51
C SER A 152 3.47 -11.69 -10.24
N PRO A 153 4.56 -11.79 -11.03
CA PRO A 153 5.03 -10.70 -11.87
C PRO A 153 3.91 -10.13 -12.74
N GLY A 154 3.86 -8.81 -12.85
CA GLY A 154 2.84 -8.10 -13.62
C GLY A 154 1.52 -7.88 -12.87
N ASN A 155 1.35 -8.42 -11.66
CA ASN A 155 0.18 -8.10 -10.85
C ASN A 155 0.18 -6.63 -10.46
N LYS A 156 -1.00 -6.02 -10.50
CA LYS A 156 -1.23 -4.68 -9.98
C LYS A 156 -1.55 -4.79 -8.49
N ILE A 157 -0.72 -4.19 -7.66
CA ILE A 157 -0.81 -4.22 -6.21
C ILE A 157 -1.20 -2.83 -5.68
N SER A 158 -2.05 -2.81 -4.68
CA SER A 158 -2.36 -1.63 -3.87
C SER A 158 -2.15 -1.97 -2.41
N ALA A 159 -1.42 -1.13 -1.70
CA ALA A 159 -1.14 -1.30 -0.28
C ALA A 159 -1.44 -0.01 0.49
N GLU A 160 -1.91 -0.18 1.71
CA GLU A 160 -2.36 0.91 2.55
C GLU A 160 -2.04 0.61 4.01
N VAL A 161 -1.55 1.62 4.73
CA VAL A 161 -1.48 1.64 6.20
C VAL A 161 -2.30 2.82 6.68
N SER A 162 -3.22 2.57 7.60
CA SER A 162 -4.05 3.59 8.21
C SER A 162 -4.04 3.50 9.74
N TYR A 163 -4.23 4.64 10.42
CA TYR A 163 -4.34 4.72 11.87
C TYR A 163 -5.64 5.39 12.27
N SER A 164 -6.45 4.70 13.05
CA SER A 164 -7.71 5.20 13.59
C SER A 164 -8.03 4.53 14.94
N GLY A 165 -8.62 5.26 15.86
CA GLY A 165 -9.10 4.71 17.12
C GLY A 165 -8.03 3.99 17.97
N SER A 166 -6.78 4.41 17.91
CA SER A 166 -5.60 3.81 18.57
C SER A 166 -5.08 2.50 17.96
N GLU A 167 -5.51 2.13 16.77
CA GLU A 167 -5.04 0.95 16.04
C GLU A 167 -4.52 1.33 14.65
N PHE A 168 -3.50 0.61 14.20
CA PHE A 168 -3.09 0.61 12.81
C PHE A 168 -3.83 -0.50 12.08
N THR A 169 -4.18 -0.24 10.84
CA THR A 169 -4.74 -1.23 9.93
C THR A 169 -3.89 -1.23 8.66
N ILE A 170 -3.37 -2.39 8.30
CA ILE A 170 -2.78 -2.61 6.98
C ILE A 170 -3.83 -3.22 6.07
N THR A 171 -3.78 -2.86 4.78
CA THR A 171 -4.57 -3.52 3.74
C THR A 171 -3.69 -3.68 2.51
N LEU A 172 -3.63 -4.90 1.98
CA LEU A 172 -2.95 -5.21 0.73
C LEU A 172 -3.93 -5.88 -0.22
N THR A 173 -4.01 -5.38 -1.44
CA THR A 173 -4.90 -5.87 -2.48
C THR A 173 -4.11 -6.17 -3.75
N ASN A 174 -4.24 -7.39 -4.26
CA ASN A 174 -3.87 -7.72 -5.62
C ASN A 174 -5.05 -7.38 -6.54
N GLU A 175 -5.01 -6.20 -7.16
CA GLU A 175 -6.10 -5.70 -8.01
C GLU A 175 -6.28 -6.53 -9.28
N THR A 176 -5.26 -7.25 -9.73
CA THR A 176 -5.34 -8.15 -10.88
C THR A 176 -6.19 -9.38 -10.59
N THR A 177 -6.09 -9.93 -9.37
CA THR A 177 -6.83 -11.13 -8.97
C THR A 177 -8.06 -10.84 -8.14
N GLY A 178 -8.23 -9.61 -7.66
CA GLY A 178 -9.29 -9.19 -6.75
C GLY A 178 -9.12 -9.73 -5.31
N LYS A 179 -7.97 -10.34 -4.97
CA LYS A 179 -7.69 -10.82 -3.63
C LYS A 179 -7.19 -9.70 -2.74
N SER A 180 -7.69 -9.66 -1.51
CA SER A 180 -7.33 -8.65 -0.51
C SER A 180 -7.16 -9.27 0.86
N TYR A 181 -6.29 -8.66 1.66
CA TYR A 181 -6.07 -8.99 3.06
C TYR A 181 -6.01 -7.72 3.89
N SER A 182 -6.56 -7.76 5.10
CA SER A 182 -6.48 -6.65 6.05
C SER A 182 -6.23 -7.17 7.45
N LYS A 183 -5.40 -6.47 8.21
CA LYS A 183 -5.07 -6.79 9.60
C LYS A 183 -4.95 -5.51 10.41
N SER A 184 -5.49 -5.51 11.62
CA SER A 184 -5.35 -4.41 12.58
C SER A 184 -4.54 -4.84 13.79
N SER A 185 -3.78 -3.88 14.35
CA SER A 185 -3.01 -4.07 15.57
C SER A 185 -2.81 -2.76 16.32
N LYS A 186 -2.73 -2.86 17.64
CA LYS A 186 -2.22 -1.77 18.48
C LYS A 186 -0.72 -1.88 18.58
N VAL A 187 -0.01 -0.81 18.26
CA VAL A 187 1.45 -0.73 18.41
C VAL A 187 1.77 0.30 19.47
N SER A 188 2.28 -0.19 20.59
CA SER A 188 2.63 0.67 21.72
C SER A 188 3.87 1.50 21.40
N GLY A 189 3.80 2.80 21.66
CA GLY A 189 4.93 3.71 21.43
C GLY A 189 5.15 4.10 19.98
N ALA A 190 4.24 3.77 19.07
CA ALA A 190 4.27 4.27 17.70
C ALA A 190 4.24 5.81 17.67
N ALA A 191 5.20 6.40 16.98
CA ALA A 191 5.40 7.85 16.95
C ALA A 191 4.57 8.54 15.87
N ARG A 192 4.23 7.81 14.81
CA ARG A 192 3.59 8.33 13.59
C ARG A 192 4.33 9.53 13.03
N SER A 193 5.66 9.41 13.00
CA SER A 193 6.60 10.50 12.71
C SER A 193 7.11 10.50 11.27
N SER A 194 6.81 9.45 10.53
CA SER A 194 7.09 9.36 9.09
C SER A 194 6.00 8.58 8.36
N ALA A 195 5.93 8.79 7.05
CA ALA A 195 5.22 7.94 6.11
C ALA A 195 6.15 7.68 4.92
N GLU A 196 6.22 6.44 4.42
CA GLU A 196 7.17 6.04 3.41
C GLU A 196 6.56 5.19 2.28
N TRP A 197 7.24 5.28 1.12
CA TRP A 197 7.00 4.54 -0.12
C TRP A 197 8.34 4.07 -0.66
N ILE A 198 8.64 2.80 -0.52
CA ILE A 198 9.94 2.20 -0.82
C ILE A 198 9.78 1.10 -1.86
#